data_cb76b32cef0504043e565cdec3670ee4
#
_entry.id   cb76b32cef0504043e565cdec3670ee4
#
_cell.length_a   1.000
_cell.length_b   1.000
_cell.length_c   1.000
_cell.angle_alpha   90.00
_cell.angle_beta   90.00
_cell.angle_gamma   90.00
#
_symmetry.space_group_name_H-M   'P 1'
#
loop_
_entity.id
_entity.type
_entity.pdbx_description
1 polymer ?
#
loop_
_entity_poly.entity_id
_entity_poly.type
_entity_poly.pdbx_seq_one_letter_code
_entity_poly.pdbx_strand_id
1 'polypeptide(L)'
;DTVAYVGDILSFYLDYQVNESFLDSAIEYDNIIRLARQMGYKFQSNPSSYGSVAIYVIVPASTSGLGPDTSYIPLLKKGTQLSSTSGNTFMLEEEVRFDDPSNEIVAARTDTSTGLPTHYAIRSYGRIVSGIFNVESVSVGSFERFKRIKLNSNSVSEVTSVTDSEGNEYLEVEHLSQN
;
A
#
# COMPACT_ATOMS: atom_id res chain seq x y z
N ASP A 1 -23.97 47.77 -25.79
CA ASP A 1 -22.71 47.23 -25.22
C ASP A 1 -22.95 46.12 -24.18
N THR A 2 -23.86 46.29 -23.19
CA THR A 2 -24.12 45.28 -22.15
C THR A 2 -24.72 44.00 -22.69
N VAL A 3 -25.61 44.06 -23.67
CA VAL A 3 -26.25 42.89 -24.29
C VAL A 3 -25.22 42.08 -25.11
N ALA A 4 -24.33 42.78 -25.82
CA ALA A 4 -23.25 42.11 -26.57
C ALA A 4 -22.30 41.38 -25.63
N TYR A 5 -21.93 42.01 -24.52
CA TYR A 5 -21.08 41.42 -23.48
C TYR A 5 -21.72 40.14 -22.87
N VAL A 6 -23.00 40.19 -22.53
CA VAL A 6 -23.73 39.01 -22.04
C VAL A 6 -23.78 37.91 -23.11
N GLY A 7 -23.95 38.27 -24.39
CA GLY A 7 -23.92 37.35 -25.50
C GLY A 7 -22.55 36.62 -25.62
N ASP A 8 -21.45 37.38 -25.50
CA ASP A 8 -20.08 36.82 -25.56
C ASP A 8 -19.81 35.86 -24.41
N ILE A 9 -20.23 36.21 -23.18
CA ILE A 9 -20.08 35.34 -22.01
C ILE A 9 -20.91 34.05 -22.21
N LEU A 10 -22.16 34.15 -22.66
CA LEU A 10 -22.98 32.96 -22.89
C LEU A 10 -22.39 32.06 -23.98
N SER A 11 -21.87 32.65 -25.05
CA SER A 11 -21.19 31.89 -26.13
C SER A 11 -19.98 31.17 -25.58
N PHE A 12 -19.13 31.84 -24.76
CA PHE A 12 -17.99 31.21 -24.14
C PHE A 12 -18.39 30.03 -23.25
N TYR A 13 -19.41 30.17 -22.40
CA TYR A 13 -19.87 29.08 -21.56
C TYR A 13 -20.46 27.92 -22.35
N LEU A 14 -21.15 28.19 -23.46
CA LEU A 14 -21.67 27.14 -24.35
C LEU A 14 -20.53 26.36 -24.99
N ASP A 15 -19.54 27.06 -25.54
CA ASP A 15 -18.37 26.43 -26.14
C ASP A 15 -17.57 25.60 -25.12
N TYR A 16 -17.40 26.14 -23.91
CA TYR A 16 -16.77 25.42 -22.80
C TYR A 16 -17.54 24.14 -22.46
N GLN A 17 -18.87 24.21 -22.28
CA GLN A 17 -19.70 23.06 -21.96
C GLN A 17 -19.69 21.99 -23.07
N VAL A 18 -19.66 22.42 -24.33
CA VAL A 18 -19.57 21.51 -25.47
C VAL A 18 -18.22 20.78 -25.45
N ASN A 19 -17.12 21.51 -25.24
CA ASN A 19 -15.78 20.92 -25.14
C ASN A 19 -15.67 19.94 -23.99
N GLU A 20 -16.25 20.25 -22.83
CA GLU A 20 -16.28 19.35 -21.66
C GLU A 20 -17.13 18.08 -21.88
N SER A 21 -17.92 18.00 -22.95
CA SER A 21 -18.73 16.83 -23.28
C SER A 21 -17.98 15.75 -24.07
N PHE A 22 -16.79 16.04 -24.57
CA PHE A 22 -15.97 15.13 -25.35
C PHE A 22 -14.67 14.80 -24.64
N LEU A 23 -14.26 13.52 -24.67
CA LEU A 23 -13.07 13.03 -23.96
C LEU A 23 -11.77 13.67 -24.45
N ASP A 24 -11.66 13.98 -25.72
CA ASP A 24 -10.48 14.57 -26.37
C ASP A 24 -10.32 16.07 -26.12
N SER A 25 -11.40 16.77 -25.79
CA SER A 25 -11.40 18.22 -25.56
C SER A 25 -11.69 18.64 -24.13
N ALA A 26 -12.13 17.71 -23.27
CA ALA A 26 -12.41 17.98 -21.86
C ALA A 26 -11.12 18.35 -21.10
N ILE A 27 -11.20 19.38 -20.28
CA ILE A 27 -10.09 19.90 -19.45
C ILE A 27 -10.29 19.54 -17.98
N GLU A 28 -11.56 19.48 -17.53
CA GLU A 28 -11.91 19.16 -16.15
C GLU A 28 -11.65 17.68 -15.84
N TYR A 29 -10.75 17.41 -14.89
CA TYR A 29 -10.33 16.06 -14.51
C TYR A 29 -11.50 15.12 -14.18
N ASP A 30 -12.50 15.62 -13.43
CA ASP A 30 -13.66 14.82 -13.04
C ASP A 30 -14.53 14.45 -14.24
N ASN A 31 -14.60 15.31 -15.26
CA ASN A 31 -15.34 15.04 -16.49
C ASN A 31 -14.59 14.01 -17.34
N ILE A 32 -13.27 14.13 -17.47
CA ILE A 32 -12.42 13.16 -18.17
C ILE A 32 -12.62 11.75 -17.59
N ILE A 33 -12.54 11.62 -16.26
CA ILE A 33 -12.74 10.33 -15.58
C ILE A 33 -14.17 9.79 -15.80
N ARG A 34 -15.17 10.67 -15.77
CA ARG A 34 -16.56 10.27 -16.00
C ARG A 34 -16.78 9.76 -17.41
N LEU A 35 -16.28 10.48 -18.41
CA LEU A 35 -16.37 10.10 -19.83
C LEU A 35 -15.60 8.79 -20.10
N ALA A 36 -14.38 8.67 -19.54
CA ALA A 36 -13.58 7.46 -19.66
C ALA A 36 -14.30 6.22 -19.07
N ARG A 37 -14.98 6.39 -17.91
CA ARG A 37 -15.79 5.31 -17.31
C ARG A 37 -16.99 4.91 -18.18
N GLN A 38 -17.64 5.87 -18.85
CA GLN A 38 -18.72 5.57 -19.80
C GLN A 38 -18.21 4.73 -20.97
N MET A 39 -16.96 4.89 -21.37
CA MET A 39 -16.29 4.08 -22.39
C MET A 39 -15.74 2.73 -21.85
N GLY A 40 -15.99 2.40 -20.59
CA GLY A 40 -15.54 1.15 -19.96
C GLY A 40 -14.15 1.20 -19.33
N TYR A 41 -13.51 2.37 -19.28
CA TYR A 41 -12.21 2.51 -18.62
C TYR A 41 -12.37 2.39 -17.11
N LYS A 42 -11.65 1.43 -16.51
CA LYS A 42 -11.52 1.33 -15.05
C LYS A 42 -10.31 2.15 -14.63
N PHE A 43 -10.53 3.25 -13.94
CA PHE A 43 -9.45 4.07 -13.40
C PHE A 43 -8.68 3.24 -12.36
N GLN A 44 -7.38 3.10 -12.59
CA GLN A 44 -6.46 2.50 -11.64
C GLN A 44 -5.62 3.64 -11.05
N SER A 45 -5.54 3.69 -9.72
CA SER A 45 -4.60 4.59 -9.06
C SER A 45 -3.16 4.15 -9.32
N ASN A 46 -2.17 4.94 -8.87
CA ASN A 46 -0.77 4.60 -9.04
C ASN A 46 -0.47 3.23 -8.43
N PRO A 47 -0.05 2.23 -9.22
CA PRO A 47 0.23 0.91 -8.70
C PRO A 47 1.46 0.97 -7.79
N SER A 48 1.42 0.24 -6.68
CA SER A 48 2.58 0.03 -5.83
C SER A 48 3.60 -0.88 -6.51
N SER A 49 4.88 -0.62 -6.29
CA SER A 49 5.95 -1.49 -6.74
C SER A 49 6.18 -2.61 -5.74
N TYR A 50 6.35 -3.82 -6.22
CA TYR A 50 6.61 -5.01 -5.42
C TYR A 50 8.04 -5.48 -5.62
N GLY A 51 8.60 -6.12 -4.58
CA GLY A 51 9.93 -6.68 -4.65
C GLY A 51 10.15 -7.77 -3.60
N SER A 52 11.31 -8.39 -3.66
CA SER A 52 11.77 -9.33 -2.62
C SER A 52 13.10 -8.83 -2.06
N VAL A 53 13.26 -8.94 -0.74
CA VAL A 53 14.48 -8.53 -0.03
C VAL A 53 14.99 -9.69 0.82
N ALA A 54 16.32 -9.86 0.81
CA ALA A 54 17.00 -10.75 1.74
C ALA A 54 17.26 -10.00 3.06
N ILE A 55 16.78 -10.57 4.14
CA ILE A 55 16.91 -10.01 5.49
C ILE A 55 17.82 -10.91 6.30
N TYR A 56 18.80 -10.31 6.96
CA TYR A 56 19.78 -11.02 7.78
C TYR A 56 19.59 -10.63 9.24
N VAL A 57 19.56 -11.63 10.10
CA VAL A 57 19.52 -11.45 11.55
C VAL A 57 20.72 -12.16 12.17
N ILE A 58 21.42 -11.50 13.07
CA ILE A 58 22.53 -12.09 13.82
C ILE A 58 22.01 -12.46 15.21
N VAL A 59 22.09 -13.73 15.53
CA VAL A 59 21.68 -14.29 16.83
C VAL A 59 22.85 -14.97 17.54
N PRO A 60 22.89 -15.00 18.88
CA PRO A 60 23.96 -15.68 19.60
C PRO A 60 23.91 -17.20 19.34
N ALA A 61 25.04 -17.85 19.50
CA ALA A 61 25.14 -19.30 19.50
C ALA A 61 24.44 -19.87 20.73
N SER A 62 23.85 -21.06 20.59
CA SER A 62 23.30 -21.81 21.71
C SER A 62 24.41 -22.17 22.72
N THR A 63 24.06 -22.43 23.96
CA THR A 63 25.00 -22.82 25.01
C THR A 63 25.75 -24.13 24.71
N SER A 64 25.20 -24.98 23.86
CA SER A 64 25.84 -26.19 23.33
C SER A 64 26.87 -25.91 22.24
N GLY A 65 26.94 -24.68 21.69
CA GLY A 65 27.83 -24.30 20.59
C GLY A 65 27.39 -24.84 19.22
N LEU A 66 26.32 -25.60 19.16
CA LEU A 66 25.78 -26.19 17.95
C LEU A 66 24.53 -25.41 17.48
N GLY A 67 24.75 -24.46 16.56
CA GLY A 67 23.65 -23.68 15.96
C GLY A 67 23.25 -22.43 16.75
N PRO A 68 22.30 -21.65 16.22
CA PRO A 68 21.79 -20.44 16.85
C PRO A 68 20.94 -20.78 18.09
N ASP A 69 20.89 -19.87 19.03
CA ASP A 69 19.96 -19.96 20.17
C ASP A 69 18.56 -19.57 19.70
N THR A 70 17.66 -20.53 19.70
CA THR A 70 16.28 -20.37 19.21
C THR A 70 15.46 -19.36 20.01
N SER A 71 15.85 -19.09 21.29
CA SER A 71 15.17 -18.11 22.13
C SER A 71 15.35 -16.67 21.66
N TYR A 72 16.36 -16.41 20.83
CA TYR A 72 16.68 -15.09 20.30
C TYR A 72 16.28 -14.91 18.84
N ILE A 73 15.67 -15.90 18.21
CA ILE A 73 15.25 -15.80 16.81
C ILE A 73 14.01 -14.92 16.72
N PRO A 74 14.08 -13.76 16.03
CA PRO A 74 12.96 -12.85 15.92
C PRO A 74 11.98 -13.27 14.84
N LEU A 75 10.82 -12.65 14.91
CA LEU A 75 9.76 -12.70 13.91
C LEU A 75 9.49 -11.28 13.42
N LEU A 76 9.55 -11.05 12.11
CA LEU A 76 9.12 -9.79 11.52
C LEU A 76 7.67 -9.91 11.07
N LYS A 77 6.81 -9.08 11.65
CA LYS A 77 5.38 -9.07 11.33
C LYS A 77 5.10 -8.38 9.99
N LYS A 78 4.03 -8.80 9.34
CA LYS A 78 3.43 -8.07 8.21
C LYS A 78 3.25 -6.59 8.60
N GLY A 79 3.56 -5.67 7.67
CA GLY A 79 3.49 -4.24 7.91
C GLY A 79 4.74 -3.62 8.52
N THR A 80 5.79 -4.42 8.81
CA THR A 80 7.09 -3.87 9.23
C THR A 80 7.64 -2.98 8.14
N GLN A 81 7.99 -1.74 8.51
CA GLN A 81 8.53 -0.76 7.58
C GLN A 81 10.04 -0.93 7.41
N LEU A 82 10.47 -0.85 6.17
CA LEU A 82 11.87 -0.90 5.75
C LEU A 82 12.18 0.38 4.96
N SER A 83 13.34 0.98 5.21
CA SER A 83 13.78 2.17 4.50
C SER A 83 15.01 1.86 3.66
N SER A 84 15.03 2.34 2.42
CA SER A 84 16.24 2.27 1.60
C SER A 84 17.19 3.41 1.93
N THR A 85 18.43 3.29 1.51
CA THR A 85 19.44 4.36 1.63
C THR A 85 19.08 5.62 0.85
N SER A 86 18.23 5.50 -0.16
CA SER A 86 17.67 6.62 -0.94
C SER A 86 16.44 7.29 -0.31
N GLY A 87 16.01 6.85 0.88
CA GLY A 87 14.88 7.43 1.61
C GLY A 87 13.51 6.87 1.23
N ASN A 88 13.43 5.92 0.29
CA ASN A 88 12.17 5.27 -0.04
C ASN A 88 11.74 4.31 1.06
N THR A 89 10.45 4.32 1.38
CA THR A 89 9.86 3.43 2.39
C THR A 89 9.16 2.27 1.70
N PHE A 90 9.39 1.09 2.24
CA PHE A 90 8.77 -0.16 1.84
C PHE A 90 8.15 -0.82 3.07
N MET A 91 7.26 -1.74 2.84
CA MET A 91 6.55 -2.44 3.88
C MET A 91 6.54 -3.94 3.57
N LEU A 92 6.70 -4.76 4.60
CA LEU A 92 6.56 -6.21 4.46
C LEU A 92 5.10 -6.57 4.20
N GLU A 93 4.86 -7.29 3.11
CA GLU A 93 3.53 -7.77 2.71
C GLU A 93 3.10 -9.00 3.52
N GLU A 94 4.07 -9.78 3.99
CA GLU A 94 3.87 -11.01 4.73
C GLU A 94 4.80 -11.09 5.95
N GLU A 95 4.51 -12.02 6.85
CA GLU A 95 5.33 -12.30 8.01
C GLU A 95 6.62 -13.03 7.59
N VAL A 96 7.78 -12.59 8.09
CA VAL A 96 9.07 -13.23 7.82
C VAL A 96 9.54 -13.96 9.06
N ARG A 97 9.64 -15.28 8.93
CA ARG A 97 10.03 -16.21 10.00
C ARG A 97 11.48 -16.63 9.83
N PHE A 98 12.29 -16.36 10.84
CA PHE A 98 13.71 -16.77 10.86
C PHE A 98 13.91 -18.13 11.50
N ASP A 99 12.87 -18.71 12.13
CA ASP A 99 12.89 -20.06 12.72
C ASP A 99 12.60 -21.17 11.70
N ASP A 100 12.30 -20.82 10.44
CA ASP A 100 12.03 -21.80 9.39
C ASP A 100 13.31 -22.62 9.08
N PRO A 101 13.24 -23.95 9.09
CA PRO A 101 14.38 -24.84 8.77
C PRO A 101 14.95 -24.65 7.36
N SER A 102 14.21 -24.07 6.44
CA SER A 102 14.68 -23.79 5.08
C SER A 102 15.61 -22.59 4.98
N ASN A 103 15.69 -21.77 6.03
CA ASN A 103 16.54 -20.60 6.08
C ASN A 103 18.03 -20.99 6.11
N GLU A 104 18.85 -20.23 5.38
CA GLU A 104 20.28 -20.41 5.40
C GLU A 104 20.88 -19.85 6.70
N ILE A 105 21.65 -20.70 7.40
CA ILE A 105 22.31 -20.37 8.66
C ILE A 105 23.81 -20.50 8.46
N VAL A 106 24.55 -19.41 8.73
CA VAL A 106 26.01 -19.37 8.63
C VAL A 106 26.62 -18.81 9.91
N ALA A 107 27.81 -19.27 10.25
CA ALA A 107 28.56 -18.67 11.36
C ALA A 107 28.96 -17.23 10.99
N ALA A 108 28.51 -16.26 11.80
CA ALA A 108 28.79 -14.84 11.58
C ALA A 108 29.98 -14.32 12.37
N ARG A 109 30.20 -14.87 13.56
CA ARG A 109 31.33 -14.52 14.43
C ARG A 109 31.85 -15.76 15.10
N THR A 110 33.17 -15.87 15.18
CA THR A 110 33.88 -16.93 15.86
C THR A 110 34.76 -16.37 16.96
N ASP A 111 34.94 -17.10 18.03
CA ASP A 111 35.91 -16.79 19.07
C ASP A 111 37.32 -17.12 18.53
N THR A 112 38.21 -16.15 18.58
CA THR A 112 39.59 -16.28 18.07
C THR A 112 40.45 -17.26 18.87
N SER A 113 40.08 -17.55 20.12
CA SER A 113 40.83 -18.45 21.02
C SER A 113 40.39 -19.90 20.88
N THR A 114 39.09 -20.14 20.70
CA THR A 114 38.52 -21.49 20.64
C THR A 114 38.16 -21.93 19.25
N GLY A 115 38.04 -20.99 18.30
CA GLY A 115 37.55 -21.25 16.94
C GLY A 115 36.05 -21.59 16.84
N LEU A 116 35.33 -21.56 17.97
CA LEU A 116 33.90 -21.87 17.98
C LEU A 116 33.05 -20.67 17.58
N PRO A 117 31.93 -20.87 16.87
CA PRO A 117 30.97 -19.81 16.54
C PRO A 117 30.37 -19.21 17.83
N THR A 118 30.39 -17.88 17.91
CA THR A 118 29.71 -17.12 18.98
C THR A 118 28.40 -16.56 18.53
N HIS A 119 28.24 -16.30 17.21
CA HIS A 119 27.01 -15.81 16.61
C HIS A 119 26.79 -16.45 15.26
N TYR A 120 25.52 -16.63 14.91
CA TYR A 120 25.06 -17.11 13.63
C TYR A 120 24.27 -16.02 12.92
N ALA A 121 24.42 -15.91 11.60
CA ALA A 121 23.56 -15.11 10.74
C ALA A 121 22.52 -16.05 10.11
N ILE A 122 21.27 -15.67 10.21
CA ILE A 122 20.14 -16.37 9.56
C ILE A 122 19.64 -15.46 8.45
N ARG A 123 19.53 -16.01 7.24
CA ARG A 123 18.98 -15.30 6.07
C ARG A 123 17.58 -15.80 5.77
N SER A 124 16.64 -14.89 5.67
CA SER A 124 15.28 -15.15 5.17
C SER A 124 14.91 -14.15 4.11
N TYR A 125 13.90 -14.47 3.30
CA TYR A 125 13.38 -13.59 2.26
C TYR A 125 12.01 -13.09 2.65
N GLY A 126 11.75 -11.79 2.37
CA GLY A 126 10.46 -11.17 2.56
C GLY A 126 9.99 -10.46 1.30
N ARG A 127 8.69 -10.54 1.04
CA ARG A 127 8.05 -9.72 0.00
C ARG A 127 7.78 -8.33 0.54
N ILE A 128 8.14 -7.34 -0.25
CA ILE A 128 7.95 -5.94 0.11
C ILE A 128 7.12 -5.22 -0.95
N VAL A 129 6.39 -4.23 -0.51
CA VAL A 129 5.62 -3.33 -1.35
C VAL A 129 6.01 -1.89 -1.04
N SER A 130 6.10 -1.04 -2.08
CA SER A 130 6.36 0.38 -1.88
C SER A 130 5.12 1.07 -1.32
N GLY A 131 5.28 1.81 -0.23
CA GLY A 131 4.21 2.53 0.44
C GLY A 131 4.20 2.33 1.95
N ILE A 132 3.18 2.88 2.56
CA ILE A 132 2.91 2.75 4.00
C ILE A 132 1.42 2.46 4.21
N PHE A 133 1.08 1.72 5.25
CA PHE A 133 -0.31 1.62 5.69
C PHE A 133 -0.74 2.92 6.35
N ASN A 134 -1.88 3.43 5.92
CA ASN A 134 -2.57 4.52 6.59
C ASN A 134 -3.94 4.04 7.04
N VAL A 135 -4.32 4.34 8.27
CA VAL A 135 -5.63 4.03 8.83
C VAL A 135 -6.40 5.32 9.02
N GLU A 136 -7.53 5.45 8.37
CA GLU A 136 -8.43 6.59 8.52
C GLU A 136 -9.72 6.17 9.22
N SER A 137 -10.08 6.85 10.30
CA SER A 137 -11.35 6.64 10.98
C SER A 137 -12.36 7.68 10.52
N VAL A 138 -13.50 7.22 10.04
CA VAL A 138 -14.56 8.08 9.52
C VAL A 138 -15.84 7.88 10.31
N SER A 139 -16.41 9.00 10.82
CA SER A 139 -17.73 8.96 11.45
C SER A 139 -18.83 8.89 10.40
N VAL A 140 -19.57 7.80 10.38
CA VAL A 140 -20.63 7.57 9.38
C VAL A 140 -21.92 8.33 9.70
N GLY A 141 -22.22 8.55 11.00
CA GLY A 141 -23.45 9.21 11.45
C GLY A 141 -24.70 8.37 11.18
N SER A 142 -25.82 9.03 10.86
CA SER A 142 -27.06 8.35 10.52
C SER A 142 -26.96 7.60 9.19
N PHE A 143 -27.82 6.57 9.02
CA PHE A 143 -27.89 5.80 7.79
C PHE A 143 -28.18 6.69 6.58
N GLU A 144 -27.32 6.56 5.57
CA GLU A 144 -27.49 7.21 4.25
C GLU A 144 -27.19 6.17 3.16
N ARG A 145 -28.12 6.02 2.21
CA ARG A 145 -27.95 5.09 1.10
C ARG A 145 -26.87 5.58 0.13
N PHE A 146 -25.91 4.72 -0.20
CA PHE A 146 -24.79 5.02 -1.11
C PHE A 146 -23.91 6.18 -0.61
N LYS A 147 -23.68 6.22 0.69
CA LYS A 147 -22.79 7.22 1.31
C LYS A 147 -21.41 7.21 0.65
N ARG A 148 -20.97 8.40 0.25
CA ARG A 148 -19.62 8.59 -0.30
C ARG A 148 -18.69 9.09 0.78
N ILE A 149 -17.58 8.40 0.97
CA ILE A 149 -16.52 8.78 1.90
C ILE A 149 -15.33 9.18 1.04
N LYS A 150 -14.83 10.41 1.25
CA LYS A 150 -13.61 10.89 0.62
C LYS A 150 -12.46 10.65 1.59
N LEU A 151 -11.44 9.93 1.14
CA LEU A 151 -10.21 9.74 1.90
C LEU A 151 -9.40 11.03 1.92
N ASN A 152 -8.69 11.27 3.03
CA ASN A 152 -7.84 12.46 3.19
C ASN A 152 -6.52 12.32 2.43
N SER A 153 -6.07 11.11 2.20
CA SER A 153 -4.85 10.83 1.44
C SER A 153 -5.09 11.01 -0.06
N ASN A 154 -4.19 11.75 -0.72
CA ASN A 154 -4.27 12.00 -2.17
C ASN A 154 -3.62 10.90 -3.03
N SER A 155 -2.84 10.00 -2.43
CA SER A 155 -2.08 8.96 -3.15
C SER A 155 -2.41 7.59 -2.57
N VAL A 156 -3.69 7.19 -2.66
CA VAL A 156 -4.14 5.87 -2.25
C VAL A 156 -3.95 4.90 -3.41
N SER A 157 -3.12 3.87 -3.20
CA SER A 157 -2.93 2.79 -4.19
C SER A 157 -4.05 1.76 -4.10
N GLU A 158 -4.41 1.37 -2.89
CA GLU A 158 -5.36 0.30 -2.62
C GLU A 158 -6.02 0.51 -1.26
N VAL A 159 -7.28 0.10 -1.14
CA VAL A 159 -7.98 -0.02 0.13
C VAL A 159 -7.90 -1.49 0.56
N THR A 160 -7.10 -1.78 1.59
CA THR A 160 -6.84 -3.16 2.02
C THR A 160 -7.96 -3.77 2.84
N SER A 161 -8.64 -2.97 3.66
CA SER A 161 -9.79 -3.42 4.46
C SER A 161 -10.64 -2.23 4.90
N VAL A 162 -11.91 -2.48 5.08
CA VAL A 162 -12.87 -1.56 5.70
C VAL A 162 -13.58 -2.29 6.81
N THR A 163 -13.48 -1.79 8.04
CA THR A 163 -14.12 -2.39 9.22
C THR A 163 -14.92 -1.34 9.99
N ASP A 164 -15.98 -1.75 10.65
CA ASP A 164 -16.71 -0.86 11.56
C ASP A 164 -16.21 -0.97 13.02
N SER A 165 -16.82 -0.22 13.91
CA SER A 165 -16.49 -0.21 15.35
C SER A 165 -16.84 -1.51 16.07
N GLU A 166 -17.65 -2.38 15.49
CA GLU A 166 -18.03 -3.69 16.02
C GLU A 166 -17.12 -4.80 15.49
N GLY A 167 -16.23 -4.48 14.52
CA GLY A 167 -15.30 -5.42 13.93
C GLY A 167 -15.86 -6.15 12.70
N ASN A 168 -17.02 -5.72 12.18
CA ASN A 168 -17.52 -6.28 10.92
C ASN A 168 -16.69 -5.77 9.75
N GLU A 169 -16.33 -6.68 8.84
CA GLU A 169 -15.56 -6.36 7.64
C GLU A 169 -16.50 -6.14 6.44
N TYR A 170 -16.26 -5.08 5.68
CA TYR A 170 -17.00 -4.75 4.46
C TYR A 170 -16.21 -5.19 3.25
N LEU A 171 -16.84 -5.95 2.38
CA LEU A 171 -16.23 -6.47 1.16
C LEU A 171 -16.44 -5.51 -0.01
N GLU A 172 -15.42 -5.41 -0.87
CA GLU A 172 -15.54 -4.69 -2.13
C GLU A 172 -16.45 -5.45 -3.10
N VAL A 173 -17.36 -4.73 -3.75
CA VAL A 173 -18.26 -5.28 -4.77
C VAL A 173 -18.09 -4.52 -6.08
N GLU A 174 -18.18 -5.22 -7.21
CA GLU A 174 -18.05 -4.59 -8.54
C GLU A 174 -19.17 -3.62 -8.86
N HIS A 175 -20.39 -3.92 -8.40
CA HIS A 175 -21.59 -3.11 -8.66
C HIS A 175 -22.41 -2.91 -7.40
N LEU A 176 -22.93 -1.69 -7.19
CA LEU A 176 -23.75 -1.34 -6.03
C LEU A 176 -25.09 -2.09 -5.94
N SER A 177 -25.49 -2.81 -6.98
CA SER A 177 -26.66 -3.67 -7.03
C SER A 177 -26.37 -5.15 -6.77
N GLN A 178 -25.13 -5.49 -6.46
CA GLN A 178 -24.71 -6.85 -6.13
C GLN A 178 -25.13 -7.15 -4.68
N ASN A 179 -25.95 -8.21 -4.50
CA ASN A 179 -26.42 -8.70 -3.20
C ASN A 179 -25.57 -9.87 -2.76
#